data_17416c991d1ba250f832062cdcd5f719
#
_entry.id   17416c991d1ba250f832062cdcd5f719
#
_cell.length_a   1.000
_cell.length_b   1.000
_cell.length_c   1.000
_cell.angle_alpha   90.00
_cell.angle_beta   90.00
_cell.angle_gamma   90.00
#
_symmetry.space_group_name_H-M   'P 1'
#
loop_
_entity.id
_entity.type
_entity.pdbx_description
1 polymer ?
#
loop_
_entity_poly.entity_id
_entity_poly.type
_entity_poly.pdbx_seq_one_letter_code
_entity_poly.pdbx_strand_id
1 'polypeptide(L)'
;TLFRSDRGTGVACAEMAVLAGAQRVECCLFGNGERTGNVDAVTLAMNLYSHGVDPRLDFSDMPEICATYERVTRMHIYERTPYAGQLVFAAFSGSHQDAIAKGMAYRKEKGDHRWTCPYIPVDPHDIGRTYDADVIRINSQSGKGGIGFVLEQNYGYNLPPKMREVLGYKVKSVSDHSHKELSAGEVLRIFEESFLNREKPLRVVEAHFAQVNGITATVTLDLNGQRKVVTSVGNGRLDAVANAIQSATGMDFHLESYSEHSLDEGSTSRAASYVGLAWGDGSVTWGAGTDTDIIVAGIRALVSAINNR
;
A
#
# COMPACT_ATOMS: atom_id res chain seq x y z
N THR A 1 25.42 21.00 -33.36
CA THR A 1 25.68 20.08 -32.25
C THR A 1 25.43 20.76 -30.93
N LEU A 2 24.49 20.29 -30.14
CA LEU A 2 24.17 20.77 -28.80
C LEU A 2 24.64 19.74 -27.77
N PHE A 3 25.47 20.16 -26.81
CA PHE A 3 26.05 19.24 -25.84
C PHE A 3 26.19 19.83 -24.43
N ARG A 4 25.74 21.06 -24.18
CA ARG A 4 25.83 21.72 -22.85
C ARG A 4 24.46 22.06 -22.29
N SER A 5 24.35 22.10 -20.96
CA SER A 5 23.10 22.37 -20.24
C SER A 5 23.23 23.50 -19.20
N ASP A 6 24.04 24.53 -19.48
CA ASP A 6 24.35 25.62 -18.51
C ASP A 6 23.10 26.33 -17.95
N ARG A 7 21.98 26.32 -18.67
CA ARG A 7 20.70 26.90 -18.25
C ARG A 7 19.63 25.86 -17.92
N GLY A 8 19.99 24.57 -17.86
CA GLY A 8 19.04 23.49 -17.65
C GLY A 8 18.15 23.18 -18.87
N THR A 9 18.42 23.76 -20.04
CA THR A 9 17.58 23.60 -21.24
C THR A 9 18.19 22.67 -22.30
N GLY A 10 19.23 21.92 -21.94
CA GLY A 10 19.99 21.10 -22.89
C GLY A 10 19.14 20.08 -23.64
N VAL A 11 18.30 19.31 -22.92
CA VAL A 11 17.41 18.31 -23.52
C VAL A 11 16.39 18.97 -24.44
N ALA A 12 15.67 19.98 -23.99
CA ALA A 12 14.67 20.69 -24.77
C ALA A 12 15.28 21.32 -26.04
N CYS A 13 16.47 21.93 -25.91
CA CYS A 13 17.17 22.45 -27.10
C CYS A 13 17.57 21.36 -28.07
N ALA A 14 17.97 20.18 -27.61
CA ALA A 14 18.31 19.05 -28.45
C ALA A 14 17.07 18.50 -29.20
N GLU A 15 15.94 18.38 -28.51
CA GLU A 15 14.65 18.00 -29.15
C GLU A 15 14.24 18.99 -30.23
N MET A 16 14.29 20.29 -29.95
CA MET A 16 13.98 21.32 -30.93
C MET A 16 14.95 21.29 -32.13
N ALA A 17 16.23 21.01 -31.90
CA ALA A 17 17.20 20.86 -32.97
C ALA A 17 16.89 19.66 -33.87
N VAL A 18 16.50 18.51 -33.30
CA VAL A 18 16.06 17.33 -34.06
C VAL A 18 14.81 17.65 -34.89
N LEU A 19 13.83 18.32 -34.31
CA LEU A 19 12.65 18.79 -35.03
C LEU A 19 12.99 19.77 -36.16
N ALA A 20 14.03 20.58 -36.01
CA ALA A 20 14.52 21.47 -37.04
C ALA A 20 15.42 20.79 -38.08
N GLY A 21 15.63 19.48 -38.01
CA GLY A 21 16.37 18.69 -38.99
C GLY A 21 17.80 18.31 -38.59
N ALA A 22 18.19 18.49 -37.34
CA ALA A 22 19.46 17.97 -36.88
C ALA A 22 19.45 16.43 -36.92
N GLN A 23 20.49 15.83 -37.51
CA GLN A 23 20.64 14.38 -37.70
C GLN A 23 21.52 13.73 -36.62
N ARG A 24 22.19 14.54 -35.81
CA ARG A 24 23.08 14.07 -34.75
C ARG A 24 23.03 15.01 -33.55
N VAL A 25 22.91 14.41 -32.37
CA VAL A 25 23.04 15.08 -31.09
C VAL A 25 24.20 14.44 -30.31
N GLU A 26 25.10 15.23 -29.77
CA GLU A 26 26.13 14.78 -28.86
C GLU A 26 25.67 14.98 -27.42
N CYS A 27 25.74 13.90 -26.63
CA CYS A 27 25.20 13.82 -25.28
C CYS A 27 26.01 12.84 -24.43
N CYS A 28 25.75 12.83 -23.12
CA CYS A 28 26.38 11.92 -22.18
C CYS A 28 25.30 11.27 -21.30
N LEU A 29 25.60 10.06 -20.79
CA LEU A 29 24.71 9.39 -19.84
C LEU A 29 24.50 10.31 -18.63
N PHE A 30 23.23 10.49 -18.26
CA PHE A 30 22.78 11.34 -17.14
C PHE A 30 23.33 12.76 -17.18
N GLY A 31 23.64 13.25 -18.38
CA GLY A 31 24.15 14.59 -18.58
C GLY A 31 25.55 14.83 -18.05
N ASN A 32 26.34 13.78 -17.81
CA ASN A 32 27.69 13.91 -17.27
C ASN A 32 28.55 14.89 -18.08
N GLY A 33 29.35 15.71 -17.39
CA GLY A 33 30.20 16.71 -18.00
C GLY A 33 30.64 17.80 -17.01
N GLU A 34 31.39 18.76 -17.53
CA GLU A 34 31.83 19.90 -16.71
C GLU A 34 30.69 20.86 -16.36
N ARG A 35 30.80 21.54 -15.24
CA ARG A 35 29.85 22.54 -14.72
C ARG A 35 28.46 21.95 -14.52
N THR A 36 27.45 22.39 -15.26
CA THR A 36 26.06 21.90 -15.23
C THR A 36 25.85 20.68 -16.08
N GLY A 37 26.90 20.14 -16.70
CA GLY A 37 26.86 18.94 -17.51
C GLY A 37 26.51 19.17 -18.98
N ASN A 38 26.32 18.09 -19.68
CA ASN A 38 25.96 18.01 -21.10
C ASN A 38 24.45 17.70 -21.26
N VAL A 39 24.00 17.51 -22.48
CA VAL A 39 22.66 16.95 -22.75
C VAL A 39 22.61 15.55 -22.19
N ASP A 40 21.56 15.23 -21.43
CA ASP A 40 21.34 13.88 -20.91
C ASP A 40 20.82 12.94 -22.01
N ALA A 41 21.65 11.95 -22.34
CA ALA A 41 21.34 10.96 -23.37
C ALA A 41 20.13 10.10 -23.00
N VAL A 42 19.99 9.73 -21.73
CA VAL A 42 18.88 8.91 -21.24
C VAL A 42 17.55 9.68 -21.39
N THR A 43 17.49 10.89 -20.87
CA THR A 43 16.26 11.70 -20.96
C THR A 43 15.88 12.01 -22.41
N LEU A 44 16.86 12.38 -23.26
CA LEU A 44 16.58 12.65 -24.67
C LEU A 44 16.05 11.42 -25.41
N ALA A 45 16.70 10.27 -25.23
CA ALA A 45 16.31 9.04 -25.90
C ALA A 45 14.91 8.56 -25.42
N MET A 46 14.64 8.61 -24.14
CA MET A 46 13.34 8.21 -23.58
C MET A 46 12.21 9.18 -23.99
N ASN A 47 12.50 10.46 -24.14
CA ASN A 47 11.54 11.42 -24.70
C ASN A 47 11.20 11.08 -26.15
N LEU A 48 12.20 10.75 -26.98
CA LEU A 48 11.96 10.27 -28.36
C LEU A 48 11.13 8.98 -28.35
N TYR A 49 11.46 8.01 -27.51
CA TYR A 49 10.73 6.76 -27.35
C TYR A 49 9.25 7.01 -26.98
N SER A 50 8.99 7.89 -26.02
CA SER A 50 7.62 8.23 -25.59
C SER A 50 6.79 8.91 -26.70
N HIS A 51 7.45 9.50 -27.70
CA HIS A 51 6.83 10.03 -28.93
C HIS A 51 6.75 9.01 -30.07
N GLY A 52 7.11 7.75 -29.85
CA GLY A 52 7.08 6.69 -30.84
C GLY A 52 8.27 6.70 -31.82
N VAL A 53 9.35 7.38 -31.46
CA VAL A 53 10.60 7.42 -32.26
C VAL A 53 11.62 6.52 -31.59
N ASP A 54 12.05 5.44 -32.25
CA ASP A 54 13.09 4.55 -31.78
C ASP A 54 14.45 5.26 -31.76
N PRO A 55 15.04 5.51 -30.57
CA PRO A 55 16.34 6.18 -30.45
C PRO A 55 17.50 5.25 -30.84
N ARG A 56 17.25 3.97 -31.10
CA ARG A 56 18.24 2.90 -31.34
C ARG A 56 19.26 2.76 -30.18
N LEU A 57 18.79 2.99 -28.95
CA LEU A 57 19.52 2.81 -27.72
C LEU A 57 18.71 1.87 -26.83
N ASP A 58 19.39 0.98 -26.14
CA ASP A 58 18.76 0.02 -25.24
C ASP A 58 18.87 0.48 -23.78
N PHE A 59 17.74 0.80 -23.18
CA PHE A 59 17.58 1.16 -21.77
C PHE A 59 16.68 0.16 -21.02
N SER A 60 16.50 -1.05 -21.58
CA SER A 60 15.64 -2.08 -20.99
C SER A 60 16.12 -2.58 -19.61
N ASP A 61 17.35 -2.28 -19.23
CA ASP A 61 17.89 -2.52 -17.87
C ASP A 61 18.49 -1.24 -17.29
N MET A 62 17.62 -0.27 -17.02
CA MET A 62 18.00 1.00 -16.41
C MET A 62 18.69 0.84 -15.04
N PRO A 63 18.30 -0.10 -14.16
CA PRO A 63 19.00 -0.33 -12.91
C PRO A 63 20.50 -0.66 -13.10
N GLU A 64 20.87 -1.55 -14.03
CA GLU A 64 22.27 -1.88 -14.28
C GLU A 64 23.04 -0.73 -14.92
N ILE A 65 22.39 0.04 -15.80
CA ILE A 65 22.98 1.25 -16.40
C ILE A 65 23.30 2.28 -15.32
N CYS A 66 22.38 2.52 -14.39
CA CYS A 66 22.58 3.40 -13.25
C CYS A 66 23.72 2.91 -12.35
N ALA A 67 23.71 1.64 -11.97
CA ALA A 67 24.75 1.05 -11.13
C ALA A 67 26.14 1.13 -11.80
N THR A 68 26.22 0.86 -13.09
CA THR A 68 27.46 0.97 -13.86
C THR A 68 27.96 2.42 -13.91
N TYR A 69 27.07 3.39 -14.18
CA TYR A 69 27.43 4.79 -14.20
C TYR A 69 27.99 5.25 -12.85
N GLU A 70 27.31 4.97 -11.73
CA GLU A 70 27.75 5.35 -10.39
C GLU A 70 29.06 4.67 -10.00
N ARG A 71 29.24 3.40 -10.35
CA ARG A 71 30.49 2.67 -10.11
C ARG A 71 31.69 3.28 -10.83
N VAL A 72 31.51 3.65 -12.09
CA VAL A 72 32.61 4.16 -12.95
C VAL A 72 32.92 5.62 -12.63
N THR A 73 31.90 6.47 -12.48
CA THR A 73 32.07 7.91 -12.31
C THR A 73 32.25 8.34 -10.86
N ARG A 74 31.84 7.51 -9.91
CA ARG A 74 31.70 7.85 -8.48
C ARG A 74 30.75 9.01 -8.21
N MET A 75 29.87 9.30 -9.17
CA MET A 75 28.82 10.32 -9.04
C MET A 75 27.49 9.64 -8.82
N HIS A 76 26.66 10.22 -7.96
CA HIS A 76 25.32 9.75 -7.67
C HIS A 76 24.29 10.31 -8.65
N ILE A 77 23.35 9.50 -9.11
CA ILE A 77 22.22 9.92 -9.93
C ILE A 77 21.17 10.55 -9.02
N TYR A 78 20.75 11.76 -9.31
CA TYR A 78 19.74 12.46 -8.52
C TYR A 78 18.41 11.70 -8.54
N GLU A 79 17.78 11.60 -7.37
CA GLU A 79 16.60 10.75 -7.15
C GLU A 79 15.39 11.10 -8.05
N ARG A 80 15.34 12.32 -8.58
CA ARG A 80 14.28 12.81 -9.48
C ARG A 80 14.74 12.95 -10.93
N THR A 81 15.89 12.36 -11.30
CA THR A 81 16.35 12.31 -12.69
C THR A 81 15.26 11.62 -13.54
N PRO A 82 14.79 12.24 -14.63
CA PRO A 82 13.77 11.64 -15.47
C PRO A 82 14.10 10.19 -15.87
N TYR A 83 13.11 9.31 -15.81
CA TYR A 83 13.17 7.88 -16.13
C TYR A 83 14.08 7.02 -15.22
N ALA A 84 15.21 7.53 -14.78
CA ALA A 84 16.24 6.76 -14.06
C ALA A 84 16.20 6.92 -12.54
N GLY A 85 15.77 8.08 -12.04
CA GLY A 85 15.78 8.39 -10.62
C GLY A 85 14.89 7.45 -9.79
N GLN A 86 15.26 7.24 -8.53
CA GLN A 86 14.55 6.34 -7.63
C GLN A 86 13.09 6.75 -7.40
N LEU A 87 12.78 8.05 -7.47
CA LEU A 87 11.45 8.59 -7.18
C LEU A 87 10.55 8.76 -8.42
N VAL A 88 11.02 8.39 -9.61
CA VAL A 88 10.30 8.64 -10.88
C VAL A 88 8.95 7.94 -10.93
N PHE A 89 8.83 6.75 -10.33
CA PHE A 89 7.58 5.99 -10.25
C PHE A 89 6.90 6.09 -8.88
N ALA A 90 7.40 6.93 -7.99
CA ALA A 90 6.81 7.14 -6.67
C ALA A 90 5.66 8.15 -6.73
N ALA A 91 4.56 7.85 -6.06
CA ALA A 91 3.46 8.76 -5.87
C ALA A 91 3.17 8.92 -4.37
N PHE A 92 3.17 10.15 -3.87
CA PHE A 92 2.95 10.45 -2.45
C PHE A 92 1.52 10.90 -2.15
N SER A 93 0.87 11.57 -3.09
CA SER A 93 -0.52 12.01 -2.95
C SER A 93 -1.48 10.84 -3.10
N GLY A 94 -2.42 10.69 -2.16
CA GLY A 94 -3.43 9.64 -2.21
C GLY A 94 -4.31 9.68 -3.47
N SER A 95 -4.57 10.88 -4.02
CA SER A 95 -5.31 11.03 -5.29
C SER A 95 -4.51 10.52 -6.49
N HIS A 96 -3.18 10.72 -6.50
CA HIS A 96 -2.31 10.20 -7.54
C HIS A 96 -2.20 8.67 -7.48
N GLN A 97 -2.04 8.12 -6.27
CA GLN A 97 -2.00 6.68 -6.04
C GLN A 97 -3.30 5.99 -6.48
N ASP A 98 -4.45 6.56 -6.11
CA ASP A 98 -5.76 6.06 -6.52
C ASP A 98 -5.94 6.11 -8.05
N ALA A 99 -5.51 7.20 -8.70
CA ALA A 99 -5.56 7.32 -10.15
C ALA A 99 -4.66 6.30 -10.86
N ILE A 100 -3.45 6.05 -10.36
CA ILE A 100 -2.53 5.03 -10.89
C ILE A 100 -3.14 3.64 -10.73
N ALA A 101 -3.65 3.30 -9.53
CA ALA A 101 -4.28 2.01 -9.27
C ALA A 101 -5.47 1.75 -10.20
N LYS A 102 -6.35 2.74 -10.39
CA LYS A 102 -7.47 2.67 -11.34
C LYS A 102 -7.00 2.54 -12.78
N GLY A 103 -5.96 3.26 -13.18
CA GLY A 103 -5.37 3.18 -14.51
C GLY A 103 -4.80 1.78 -14.80
N MET A 104 -4.08 1.21 -13.85
CA MET A 104 -3.55 -0.16 -13.96
C MET A 104 -4.67 -1.21 -14.04
N ALA A 105 -5.69 -1.11 -13.18
CA ALA A 105 -6.84 -2.00 -13.20
C ALA A 105 -7.61 -1.92 -14.53
N TYR A 106 -7.85 -0.70 -15.04
CA TYR A 106 -8.51 -0.48 -16.32
C TYR A 106 -7.73 -1.11 -17.50
N ARG A 107 -6.40 -0.92 -17.55
CA ARG A 107 -5.55 -1.54 -18.59
C ARG A 107 -5.65 -3.06 -18.56
N LYS A 108 -5.58 -3.65 -17.36
CA LYS A 108 -5.70 -5.11 -17.17
C LYS A 108 -7.07 -5.63 -17.64
N GLU A 109 -8.14 -4.94 -17.29
CA GLU A 109 -9.52 -5.31 -17.71
C GLU A 109 -9.71 -5.21 -19.23
N LYS A 110 -9.21 -4.14 -19.86
CA LYS A 110 -9.38 -3.91 -21.29
C LYS A 110 -8.38 -4.63 -22.18
N GLY A 111 -7.29 -5.18 -21.61
CA GLY A 111 -6.19 -5.75 -22.39
C GLY A 111 -5.52 -4.72 -23.31
N ASP A 112 -5.52 -3.44 -22.94
CA ASP A 112 -4.92 -2.38 -23.76
C ASP A 112 -3.38 -2.49 -23.70
N HIS A 113 -2.77 -2.68 -24.87
CA HIS A 113 -1.31 -2.77 -25.02
C HIS A 113 -0.62 -1.40 -24.98
N ARG A 114 -1.36 -0.30 -25.18
CA ARG A 114 -0.81 1.04 -25.09
C ARG A 114 -0.65 1.46 -23.64
N TRP A 115 0.43 2.17 -23.35
CA TRP A 115 0.62 2.73 -22.02
C TRP A 115 -0.27 3.98 -21.82
N THR A 116 -1.25 3.88 -20.94
CA THR A 116 -2.22 4.94 -20.66
C THR A 116 -2.38 5.19 -19.15
N CYS A 117 -1.39 4.78 -18.34
CA CYS A 117 -1.46 4.95 -16.89
C CYS A 117 -1.27 6.43 -16.51
N PRO A 118 -2.17 7.03 -15.70
CA PRO A 118 -2.00 8.40 -15.21
C PRO A 118 -0.71 8.57 -14.41
N TYR A 119 -0.09 9.75 -14.52
CA TYR A 119 1.13 10.17 -13.79
C TYR A 119 2.41 9.37 -14.06
N ILE A 120 2.35 8.32 -14.84
CA ILE A 120 3.51 7.50 -15.19
C ILE A 120 3.70 7.58 -16.71
N PRO A 121 4.78 8.22 -17.19
CA PRO A 121 4.95 8.57 -18.61
C PRO A 121 5.27 7.37 -19.51
N VAL A 122 5.85 6.31 -18.96
CA VAL A 122 6.23 5.08 -19.69
C VAL A 122 5.91 3.85 -18.84
N ASP A 123 5.78 2.68 -19.48
CA ASP A 123 5.70 1.43 -18.75
C ASP A 123 7.02 1.18 -18.01
N PRO A 124 7.03 1.04 -16.69
CA PRO A 124 8.26 0.73 -15.96
C PRO A 124 9.00 -0.51 -16.47
N HIS A 125 8.26 -1.51 -16.98
CA HIS A 125 8.86 -2.74 -17.53
C HIS A 125 9.71 -2.49 -18.77
N ASP A 126 9.41 -1.44 -19.56
CA ASP A 126 10.20 -1.07 -20.75
C ASP A 126 11.64 -0.68 -20.41
N ILE A 127 11.89 -0.30 -19.16
CA ILE A 127 13.20 0.09 -18.64
C ILE A 127 13.70 -0.82 -17.52
N GLY A 128 13.21 -2.06 -17.44
CA GLY A 128 13.63 -3.07 -16.45
C GLY A 128 13.24 -2.72 -15.01
N ARG A 129 12.21 -1.87 -14.83
CA ARG A 129 11.69 -1.51 -13.50
C ARG A 129 10.28 -2.04 -13.32
N THR A 130 9.82 -2.06 -12.11
CA THR A 130 8.42 -2.30 -11.77
C THR A 130 7.80 -1.03 -11.20
N TYR A 131 6.47 -0.92 -11.26
CA TYR A 131 5.79 0.05 -10.43
C TYR A 131 5.82 -0.51 -9.01
N ASP A 132 6.85 -0.13 -8.28
CA ASP A 132 7.05 -0.60 -6.92
C ASP A 132 6.06 0.10 -6.00
N ALA A 133 5.04 -0.66 -5.57
CA ALA A 133 4.27 -0.29 -4.40
C ALA A 133 5.18 -0.04 -3.17
N ASP A 134 6.37 -0.65 -3.16
CA ASP A 134 7.40 -0.47 -2.13
C ASP A 134 8.02 0.94 -2.10
N VAL A 135 7.92 1.71 -3.20
CA VAL A 135 8.35 3.11 -3.25
C VAL A 135 7.24 4.05 -2.75
N ILE A 136 6.07 3.56 -2.41
CA ILE A 136 5.04 4.36 -1.75
C ILE A 136 5.51 4.69 -0.33
N ARG A 137 6.23 5.80 -0.21
CA ARG A 137 6.60 6.36 1.08
C ARG A 137 5.39 7.09 1.63
N ILE A 138 4.95 6.65 2.78
CA ILE A 138 3.82 7.28 3.49
C ILE A 138 4.37 8.42 4.33
N ASN A 139 3.91 9.63 4.04
CA ASN A 139 4.21 10.83 4.84
C ASN A 139 2.89 11.48 5.33
N SER A 140 3.01 12.58 6.06
CA SER A 140 1.87 13.31 6.63
C SER A 140 0.86 13.82 5.58
N GLN A 141 1.25 13.89 4.31
CA GLN A 141 0.39 14.31 3.18
C GLN A 141 -0.23 13.11 2.44
N SER A 142 0.19 11.89 2.75
CA SER A 142 -0.36 10.69 2.14
C SER A 142 -1.80 10.49 2.60
N GLY A 143 -2.73 10.47 1.64
CA GLY A 143 -4.15 10.31 1.91
C GLY A 143 -4.52 8.89 2.35
N LYS A 144 -5.75 8.73 2.87
CA LYS A 144 -6.35 7.47 3.33
C LYS A 144 -6.27 6.33 2.30
N GLY A 145 -6.31 6.67 1.01
CA GLY A 145 -6.22 5.72 -0.10
C GLY A 145 -4.84 5.07 -0.23
N GLY A 146 -3.77 5.84 -0.01
CA GLY A 146 -2.40 5.33 -0.14
C GLY A 146 -2.03 4.29 0.90
N ILE A 147 -2.45 4.50 2.14
CA ILE A 147 -2.20 3.56 3.25
C ILE A 147 -2.93 2.23 3.01
N GLY A 148 -4.20 2.29 2.60
CA GLY A 148 -4.98 1.10 2.25
C GLY A 148 -4.36 0.33 1.07
N PHE A 149 -3.93 1.05 0.04
CA PHE A 149 -3.28 0.47 -1.12
C PHE A 149 -1.97 -0.25 -0.76
N VAL A 150 -1.11 0.36 0.08
CA VAL A 150 0.15 -0.26 0.54
C VAL A 150 -0.11 -1.58 1.25
N LEU A 151 -1.08 -1.62 2.17
CA LEU A 151 -1.39 -2.86 2.91
C LEU A 151 -2.01 -3.92 2.01
N GLU A 152 -2.85 -3.52 1.05
CA GLU A 152 -3.50 -4.45 0.11
C GLU A 152 -2.48 -5.06 -0.86
N GLN A 153 -1.63 -4.24 -1.50
CA GLN A 153 -0.69 -4.70 -2.52
C GLN A 153 0.47 -5.50 -1.94
N ASN A 154 1.01 -5.10 -0.79
CA ASN A 154 2.22 -5.72 -0.25
C ASN A 154 1.92 -6.86 0.71
N TYR A 155 0.74 -6.84 1.35
CA TYR A 155 0.44 -7.78 2.44
C TYR A 155 -0.95 -8.41 2.32
N GLY A 156 -1.72 -8.08 1.29
CA GLY A 156 -3.02 -8.64 1.02
C GLY A 156 -4.16 -8.11 1.90
N TYR A 157 -3.93 -7.16 2.81
CA TYR A 157 -4.95 -6.65 3.72
C TYR A 157 -5.88 -5.62 3.06
N ASN A 158 -7.06 -6.04 2.65
CA ASN A 158 -8.09 -5.18 2.07
C ASN A 158 -9.03 -4.62 3.16
N LEU A 159 -8.62 -3.54 3.82
CA LEU A 159 -9.34 -2.95 4.94
C LEU A 159 -10.66 -2.26 4.50
N PRO A 160 -11.72 -2.31 5.32
CA PRO A 160 -12.93 -1.52 5.11
C PRO A 160 -12.63 -0.01 5.04
N PRO A 161 -13.37 0.77 4.23
CA PRO A 161 -13.08 2.21 4.04
C PRO A 161 -13.02 3.03 5.32
N LYS A 162 -13.92 2.82 6.27
CA LYS A 162 -13.92 3.51 7.58
C LYS A 162 -12.71 3.11 8.44
N MET A 163 -12.31 1.84 8.41
CA MET A 163 -11.11 1.39 9.12
C MET A 163 -9.82 1.96 8.51
N ARG A 164 -9.74 2.06 7.17
CA ARG A 164 -8.63 2.74 6.46
C ARG A 164 -8.47 4.18 6.95
N GLU A 165 -9.59 4.86 7.19
CA GLU A 165 -9.58 6.23 7.71
C GLU A 165 -8.96 6.32 9.10
N VAL A 166 -9.38 5.46 10.03
CA VAL A 166 -8.84 5.43 11.40
C VAL A 166 -7.36 5.08 11.41
N LEU A 167 -6.94 4.07 10.63
CA LEU A 167 -5.52 3.74 10.45
C LEU A 167 -4.75 4.92 9.86
N GLY A 168 -5.33 5.64 8.89
CA GLY A 168 -4.74 6.82 8.28
C GLY A 168 -4.37 7.89 9.29
N TYR A 169 -5.24 8.17 10.24
CA TYR A 169 -4.94 9.12 11.31
C TYR A 169 -3.81 8.63 12.23
N LYS A 170 -3.78 7.33 12.57
CA LYS A 170 -2.69 6.76 13.40
C LYS A 170 -1.34 6.83 12.69
N VAL A 171 -1.27 6.41 11.43
CA VAL A 171 -0.07 6.47 10.59
C VAL A 171 0.43 7.91 10.45
N LYS A 172 -0.48 8.86 10.19
CA LYS A 172 -0.15 10.28 10.12
C LYS A 172 0.43 10.78 11.43
N SER A 173 -0.18 10.46 12.57
CA SER A 173 0.33 10.85 13.89
C SER A 173 1.75 10.35 14.13
N VAL A 174 2.07 9.11 13.76
CA VAL A 174 3.43 8.54 13.89
C VAL A 174 4.42 9.25 12.97
N SER A 175 4.05 9.51 11.70
CA SER A 175 4.89 10.24 10.74
C SER A 175 5.17 11.66 11.20
N ASP A 176 4.16 12.38 11.69
CA ASP A 176 4.29 13.77 12.18
C ASP A 176 5.22 13.84 13.38
N HIS A 177 5.13 12.89 14.33
CA HIS A 177 6.00 12.87 15.50
C HIS A 177 7.44 12.46 15.18
N SER A 178 7.66 11.57 14.22
CA SER A 178 8.98 11.09 13.83
C SER A 178 9.68 12.02 12.82
N HIS A 179 8.95 12.93 12.19
CA HIS A 179 9.40 13.75 11.06
C HIS A 179 10.04 12.92 9.93
N LYS A 180 9.56 11.70 9.73
CA LYS A 180 10.08 10.75 8.73
C LYS A 180 8.96 10.21 7.86
N GLU A 181 9.32 9.89 6.62
CA GLU A 181 8.50 9.05 5.77
C GLU A 181 8.51 7.61 6.31
N LEU A 182 7.35 6.95 6.26
CA LEU A 182 7.19 5.59 6.74
C LEU A 182 7.25 4.60 5.57
N SER A 183 8.02 3.56 5.73
CA SER A 183 8.06 2.42 4.82
C SER A 183 6.79 1.57 4.91
N ALA A 184 6.53 0.72 3.90
CA ALA A 184 5.42 -0.23 3.92
C ALA A 184 5.44 -1.14 5.17
N GLY A 185 6.63 -1.60 5.58
CA GLY A 185 6.79 -2.41 6.79
C GLY A 185 6.47 -1.66 8.09
N GLU A 186 6.77 -0.36 8.16
CA GLU A 186 6.38 0.47 9.32
C GLU A 186 4.87 0.70 9.37
N VAL A 187 4.22 0.86 8.23
CA VAL A 187 2.74 0.95 8.12
C VAL A 187 2.10 -0.36 8.55
N LEU A 188 2.63 -1.51 8.09
CA LEU A 188 2.16 -2.82 8.54
C LEU A 188 2.27 -2.96 10.06
N ARG A 189 3.42 -2.63 10.63
CA ARG A 189 3.62 -2.69 12.08
C ARG A 189 2.62 -1.83 12.86
N ILE A 190 2.35 -0.60 12.40
CA ILE A 190 1.34 0.27 13.01
C ILE A 190 -0.05 -0.37 12.96
N PHE A 191 -0.40 -1.00 11.82
CA PHE A 191 -1.65 -1.72 11.67
C PHE A 191 -1.73 -2.92 12.62
N GLU A 192 -0.70 -3.76 12.66
CA GLU A 192 -0.63 -4.95 13.51
C GLU A 192 -0.72 -4.59 15.00
N GLU A 193 0.08 -3.64 15.44
CA GLU A 193 0.10 -3.18 16.83
C GLU A 193 -1.22 -2.52 17.26
N SER A 194 -1.93 -1.88 16.32
CA SER A 194 -3.14 -1.14 16.64
C SER A 194 -4.42 -1.97 16.53
N PHE A 195 -4.47 -2.94 15.63
CA PHE A 195 -5.74 -3.55 15.26
C PHE A 195 -5.72 -5.08 15.17
N LEU A 196 -4.56 -5.71 14.94
CA LEU A 196 -4.51 -7.11 14.60
C LEU A 196 -4.34 -7.99 15.85
N ASN A 197 -5.23 -8.97 16.02
CA ASN A 197 -5.15 -10.02 17.06
C ASN A 197 -4.87 -9.48 18.48
N ARG A 198 -5.54 -8.40 18.86
CA ARG A 198 -5.41 -7.77 20.18
C ARG A 198 -6.10 -8.62 21.24
N GLU A 199 -5.33 -9.25 22.12
CA GLU A 199 -5.81 -10.23 23.11
C GLU A 199 -5.86 -9.69 24.56
N LYS A 200 -5.69 -8.41 24.77
CA LYS A 200 -5.74 -7.79 26.11
C LYS A 200 -6.56 -6.50 26.06
N PRO A 201 -7.37 -6.23 27.08
CA PRO A 201 -7.58 -6.98 28.33
C PRO A 201 -8.47 -8.22 28.21
N LEU A 202 -9.26 -8.36 27.12
CA LEU A 202 -10.16 -9.48 26.88
C LEU A 202 -9.57 -10.46 25.86
N ARG A 203 -9.73 -11.77 26.11
CA ARG A 203 -9.43 -12.84 25.16
C ARG A 203 -10.52 -13.90 25.17
N VAL A 204 -10.86 -14.41 24.00
CA VAL A 204 -11.61 -15.68 23.84
C VAL A 204 -10.60 -16.80 23.83
N VAL A 205 -10.64 -17.67 24.82
CA VAL A 205 -9.72 -18.81 24.95
C VAL A 205 -10.22 -19.96 24.07
N GLU A 206 -11.53 -20.21 24.10
CA GLU A 206 -12.17 -21.31 23.40
C GLU A 206 -13.62 -20.96 23.09
N ALA A 207 -14.13 -21.42 21.98
CA ALA A 207 -15.54 -21.28 21.60
C ALA A 207 -16.05 -22.57 20.95
N HIS A 208 -17.07 -23.16 21.52
CA HIS A 208 -17.77 -24.34 21.00
C HIS A 208 -19.14 -23.94 20.46
N PHE A 209 -19.51 -24.50 19.31
CA PHE A 209 -20.76 -24.17 18.65
C PHE A 209 -21.66 -25.38 18.51
N ALA A 210 -22.94 -25.21 18.83
CA ALA A 210 -24.01 -26.18 18.56
C ALA A 210 -25.13 -25.51 17.77
N GLN A 211 -25.75 -26.26 16.89
CA GLN A 211 -26.88 -25.78 16.08
C GLN A 211 -28.17 -26.44 16.59
N VAL A 212 -28.83 -25.76 17.52
CA VAL A 212 -30.13 -26.18 18.08
C VAL A 212 -31.01 -24.95 18.17
N ASN A 213 -31.99 -24.81 17.27
CA ASN A 213 -32.85 -23.60 17.19
C ASN A 213 -32.08 -22.27 17.11
N GLY A 214 -31.11 -22.18 16.22
CA GLY A 214 -30.14 -21.07 16.09
C GLY A 214 -28.73 -21.56 16.35
N ILE A 215 -27.78 -20.67 16.42
CA ILE A 215 -26.36 -20.99 16.79
C ILE A 215 -26.19 -20.70 18.27
N THR A 216 -25.92 -21.77 19.03
CA THR A 216 -25.51 -21.64 20.44
C THR A 216 -24.00 -21.68 20.53
N ALA A 217 -23.38 -20.69 21.19
CA ALA A 217 -21.97 -20.65 21.48
C ALA A 217 -21.71 -20.79 22.98
N THR A 218 -20.85 -21.74 23.37
CA THR A 218 -20.28 -21.83 24.71
C THR A 218 -18.85 -21.31 24.64
N VAL A 219 -18.59 -20.16 25.25
CA VAL A 219 -17.37 -19.38 25.11
C VAL A 219 -16.64 -19.33 26.45
N THR A 220 -15.36 -19.70 26.46
CA THR A 220 -14.45 -19.46 27.57
C THR A 220 -13.73 -18.14 27.36
N LEU A 221 -14.04 -17.16 28.19
CA LEU A 221 -13.45 -15.82 28.18
C LEU A 221 -12.36 -15.72 29.24
N ASP A 222 -11.33 -14.95 28.93
CA ASP A 222 -10.33 -14.48 29.89
C ASP A 222 -10.35 -12.96 29.90
N LEU A 223 -10.74 -12.37 31.00
CA LEU A 223 -10.73 -10.92 31.22
C LEU A 223 -9.77 -10.58 32.35
N ASN A 224 -8.63 -9.97 32.05
CA ASN A 224 -7.57 -9.64 32.99
C ASN A 224 -7.10 -10.83 33.85
N GLY A 225 -7.02 -12.04 33.29
CA GLY A 225 -6.60 -13.25 33.97
C GLY A 225 -7.74 -13.98 34.72
N GLN A 226 -8.95 -13.46 34.70
CA GLN A 226 -10.14 -14.13 35.25
C GLN A 226 -10.90 -14.87 34.14
N ARG A 227 -10.97 -16.19 34.28
CA ARG A 227 -11.70 -17.03 33.30
C ARG A 227 -13.17 -17.15 33.66
N LYS A 228 -14.03 -17.09 32.65
CA LYS A 228 -15.47 -17.22 32.73
C LYS A 228 -16.00 -18.02 31.54
N VAL A 229 -16.85 -18.99 31.80
CA VAL A 229 -17.55 -19.74 30.75
C VAL A 229 -18.97 -19.22 30.64
N VAL A 230 -19.38 -18.85 29.45
CA VAL A 230 -20.70 -18.28 29.19
C VAL A 230 -21.28 -18.95 27.93
N THR A 231 -22.57 -19.29 28.00
CA THR A 231 -23.32 -19.81 26.85
C THR A 231 -24.35 -18.78 26.39
N SER A 232 -24.39 -18.52 25.10
CA SER A 232 -25.34 -17.59 24.50
C SER A 232 -25.80 -18.09 23.13
N VAL A 233 -26.92 -17.55 22.66
CA VAL A 233 -27.51 -17.87 21.35
C VAL A 233 -27.39 -16.64 20.45
N GLY A 234 -27.20 -16.87 19.15
CA GLY A 234 -27.17 -15.82 18.14
C GLY A 234 -27.69 -16.30 16.79
N ASN A 235 -27.88 -15.35 15.87
CA ASN A 235 -28.27 -15.63 14.49
C ASN A 235 -27.16 -16.30 13.67
N GLY A 236 -25.90 -16.09 14.10
CA GLY A 236 -24.69 -16.67 13.54
C GLY A 236 -23.63 -16.90 14.60
N ARG A 237 -22.51 -17.54 14.21
CA ARG A 237 -21.44 -17.88 15.17
C ARG A 237 -20.82 -16.66 15.82
N LEU A 238 -20.51 -15.62 15.04
CA LEU A 238 -19.93 -14.39 15.55
C LEU A 238 -20.90 -13.63 16.44
N ASP A 239 -22.17 -13.58 16.07
CA ASP A 239 -23.24 -12.96 16.86
C ASP A 239 -23.44 -13.68 18.21
N ALA A 240 -23.44 -15.02 18.22
CA ALA A 240 -23.53 -15.79 19.46
C ALA A 240 -22.33 -15.52 20.40
N VAL A 241 -21.11 -15.36 19.86
CA VAL A 241 -19.92 -15.00 20.64
C VAL A 241 -20.03 -13.56 21.17
N ALA A 242 -20.50 -12.61 20.35
CA ALA A 242 -20.72 -11.23 20.77
C ALA A 242 -21.71 -11.15 21.94
N ASN A 243 -22.83 -11.85 21.83
CA ASN A 243 -23.85 -11.95 22.89
C ASN A 243 -23.31 -12.60 24.17
N ALA A 244 -22.43 -13.62 24.05
CA ALA A 244 -21.76 -14.22 25.20
C ALA A 244 -20.81 -13.22 25.89
N ILE A 245 -20.05 -12.43 25.15
CA ILE A 245 -19.16 -11.40 25.68
C ILE A 245 -19.96 -10.30 26.39
N GLN A 246 -21.04 -9.78 25.77
CA GLN A 246 -21.92 -8.80 26.38
C GLN A 246 -22.52 -9.32 27.71
N SER A 247 -23.05 -10.54 27.70
CA SER A 247 -23.59 -11.16 28.91
C SER A 247 -22.56 -11.35 30.03
N ALA A 248 -21.31 -11.66 29.67
CA ALA A 248 -20.24 -11.90 30.64
C ALA A 248 -19.70 -10.60 31.23
N THR A 249 -19.64 -9.52 30.45
CA THR A 249 -18.92 -8.28 30.79
C THR A 249 -19.82 -7.10 31.09
N GLY A 250 -21.10 -7.15 30.66
CA GLY A 250 -22.01 -5.99 30.74
C GLY A 250 -21.71 -4.90 29.74
N MET A 251 -20.80 -5.12 28.79
CA MET A 251 -20.50 -4.13 27.72
C MET A 251 -21.69 -4.00 26.77
N ASP A 252 -22.02 -2.77 26.38
CA ASP A 252 -23.06 -2.46 25.41
C ASP A 252 -22.42 -1.99 24.11
N PHE A 253 -22.44 -2.87 23.11
CA PHE A 253 -21.96 -2.60 21.76
C PHE A 253 -22.81 -3.35 20.73
N HIS A 254 -22.78 -2.91 19.49
CA HIS A 254 -23.36 -3.67 18.38
C HIS A 254 -22.41 -3.71 17.19
N LEU A 255 -22.54 -4.75 16.39
CA LEU A 255 -21.74 -4.95 15.19
C LEU A 255 -22.20 -3.97 14.11
N GLU A 256 -21.39 -2.96 13.78
CA GLU A 256 -21.67 -2.00 12.72
C GLU A 256 -21.17 -2.48 11.35
N SER A 257 -20.04 -3.16 11.35
CA SER A 257 -19.42 -3.63 10.10
C SER A 257 -18.70 -4.94 10.32
N TYR A 258 -18.83 -5.84 9.33
CA TYR A 258 -18.09 -7.09 9.24
C TYR A 258 -17.69 -7.34 7.79
N SER A 259 -16.43 -7.67 7.56
CA SER A 259 -15.93 -8.15 6.28
C SER A 259 -14.79 -9.12 6.49
N GLU A 260 -14.60 -10.02 5.53
CA GLU A 260 -13.56 -11.04 5.54
C GLU A 260 -13.10 -11.36 4.13
N HIS A 261 -11.87 -11.81 3.99
CA HIS A 261 -11.31 -12.32 2.74
C HIS A 261 -10.11 -13.22 3.01
N SER A 262 -9.67 -13.94 1.98
CA SER A 262 -8.45 -14.74 2.02
C SER A 262 -7.20 -13.88 1.83
N LEU A 263 -6.16 -14.10 2.62
CA LEU A 263 -4.86 -13.43 2.45
C LEU A 263 -3.97 -14.13 1.43
N ASP A 264 -4.09 -15.46 1.35
CA ASP A 264 -3.24 -16.30 0.53
C ASP A 264 -4.11 -17.16 -0.40
N GLU A 265 -3.55 -17.78 -1.43
CA GLU A 265 -4.23 -18.77 -2.27
C GLU A 265 -3.96 -20.19 -1.76
N GLY A 266 -4.96 -21.08 -1.91
CA GLY A 266 -4.84 -22.50 -1.58
C GLY A 266 -5.56 -22.94 -0.30
N SER A 267 -5.48 -24.23 -0.01
CA SER A 267 -6.23 -24.88 1.10
C SER A 267 -5.70 -24.55 2.50
N THR A 268 -4.50 -24.02 2.61
CA THR A 268 -3.87 -23.58 3.87
C THR A 268 -3.88 -22.06 4.04
N SER A 269 -4.67 -21.37 3.20
CA SER A 269 -4.79 -19.93 3.21
C SER A 269 -5.29 -19.41 4.57
N ARG A 270 -4.72 -18.28 4.99
CA ARG A 270 -5.20 -17.53 6.14
C ARG A 270 -6.35 -16.61 5.73
N ALA A 271 -7.34 -16.52 6.57
CA ALA A 271 -8.39 -15.52 6.45
C ALA A 271 -8.02 -14.26 7.24
N ALA A 272 -8.37 -13.10 6.69
CA ALA A 272 -8.39 -11.83 7.40
C ALA A 272 -9.85 -11.41 7.60
N SER A 273 -10.20 -11.06 8.83
CA SER A 273 -11.52 -10.55 9.20
C SER A 273 -11.38 -9.18 9.84
N TYR A 274 -12.36 -8.31 9.59
CA TYR A 274 -12.42 -6.96 10.12
C TYR A 274 -13.78 -6.71 10.76
N VAL A 275 -13.76 -6.16 11.97
CA VAL A 275 -14.96 -5.85 12.76
C VAL A 275 -14.94 -4.40 13.16
N GLY A 276 -16.05 -3.71 12.90
CA GLY A 276 -16.37 -2.40 13.44
C GLY A 276 -17.49 -2.51 14.48
N LEU A 277 -17.27 -2.00 15.68
CA LEU A 277 -18.23 -1.99 16.77
C LEU A 277 -18.67 -0.56 17.07
N ALA A 278 -19.98 -0.33 17.10
CA ALA A 278 -20.56 0.90 17.60
C ALA A 278 -20.95 0.74 19.08
N TRP A 279 -20.64 1.74 19.87
CA TRP A 279 -20.86 1.79 21.32
C TRP A 279 -22.01 2.73 21.66
N GLY A 280 -22.61 2.54 22.84
CA GLY A 280 -23.76 3.35 23.29
C GLY A 280 -23.51 4.86 23.36
N ASP A 281 -22.26 5.32 23.43
CA ASP A 281 -21.86 6.73 23.36
C ASP A 281 -21.65 7.28 21.94
N GLY A 282 -21.92 6.47 20.92
CA GLY A 282 -21.76 6.83 19.50
C GLY A 282 -20.32 6.67 18.96
N SER A 283 -19.35 6.23 19.77
CA SER A 283 -18.00 5.93 19.29
C SER A 283 -17.97 4.62 18.51
N VAL A 284 -17.01 4.50 17.59
CA VAL A 284 -16.79 3.29 16.80
C VAL A 284 -15.36 2.82 16.98
N THR A 285 -15.19 1.53 17.32
CA THR A 285 -13.87 0.89 17.40
C THR A 285 -13.71 -0.15 16.32
N TRP A 286 -12.47 -0.37 15.88
CA TRP A 286 -12.13 -1.32 14.84
C TRP A 286 -11.14 -2.36 15.35
N GLY A 287 -11.30 -3.59 14.87
CA GLY A 287 -10.37 -4.69 15.09
C GLY A 287 -10.20 -5.54 13.85
N ALA A 288 -9.05 -6.16 13.75
CA ALA A 288 -8.71 -7.15 12.72
C ALA A 288 -8.26 -8.46 13.36
N GLY A 289 -8.54 -9.56 12.70
CA GLY A 289 -8.11 -10.88 13.11
C GLY A 289 -7.67 -11.73 11.92
N THR A 290 -6.65 -12.53 12.13
CA THR A 290 -6.17 -13.50 11.14
C THR A 290 -6.03 -14.88 11.74
N ASP A 291 -6.49 -15.88 11.01
CA ASP A 291 -6.32 -17.29 11.34
C ASP A 291 -6.53 -18.13 10.07
N THR A 292 -6.16 -19.43 10.10
CA THR A 292 -6.52 -20.41 9.07
C THR A 292 -8.00 -20.80 9.15
N ASP A 293 -8.63 -20.65 10.31
CA ASP A 293 -10.07 -20.78 10.49
C ASP A 293 -10.72 -19.40 10.44
N ILE A 294 -11.63 -19.21 9.48
CA ILE A 294 -12.35 -17.94 9.26
C ILE A 294 -13.18 -17.52 10.48
N ILE A 295 -13.72 -18.47 11.24
CA ILE A 295 -14.49 -18.19 12.45
C ILE A 295 -13.56 -17.69 13.56
N VAL A 296 -12.40 -18.30 13.71
CA VAL A 296 -11.38 -17.85 14.67
C VAL A 296 -10.86 -16.46 14.28
N ALA A 297 -10.62 -16.22 13.00
CA ALA A 297 -10.24 -14.88 12.51
C ALA A 297 -11.31 -13.82 12.85
N GLY A 298 -12.59 -14.14 12.65
CA GLY A 298 -13.72 -13.27 13.00
C GLY A 298 -13.81 -13.00 14.50
N ILE A 299 -13.62 -14.02 15.34
CA ILE A 299 -13.61 -13.87 16.81
C ILE A 299 -12.43 -13.00 17.26
N ARG A 300 -11.24 -13.20 16.71
CA ARG A 300 -10.07 -12.35 16.99
C ARG A 300 -10.30 -10.90 16.58
N ALA A 301 -10.94 -10.67 15.42
CA ALA A 301 -11.31 -9.32 14.99
C ALA A 301 -12.30 -8.65 15.95
N LEU A 302 -13.33 -9.38 16.40
CA LEU A 302 -14.31 -8.91 17.39
C LEU A 302 -13.63 -8.54 18.71
N VAL A 303 -12.80 -9.43 19.25
CA VAL A 303 -12.04 -9.21 20.49
C VAL A 303 -11.08 -8.02 20.34
N SER A 304 -10.40 -7.90 19.19
CA SER A 304 -9.52 -6.76 18.92
C SER A 304 -10.30 -5.44 18.90
N ALA A 305 -11.50 -5.41 18.31
CA ALA A 305 -12.34 -4.22 18.29
C ALA A 305 -12.81 -3.84 19.70
N ILE A 306 -13.13 -4.81 20.57
CA ILE A 306 -13.48 -4.59 21.99
C ILE A 306 -12.26 -4.05 22.74
N ASN A 307 -11.08 -4.63 22.56
CA ASN A 307 -9.85 -4.23 23.25
C ASN A 307 -9.32 -2.86 22.78
N ASN A 308 -9.85 -2.32 21.72
CA ASN A 308 -9.53 -0.98 21.21
C ASN A 308 -10.51 0.09 21.73
N ARG A 309 -11.41 -0.28 22.65
CA ARG A 309 -12.25 0.64 23.40
C ARG A 309 -11.42 1.36 24.46
#